data_88bc0f79e3ea9dead3363cc435d14cd3
#
_entry.id   88bc0f79e3ea9dead3363cc435d14cd3
#
_cell.length_a   1.000
_cell.length_b   1.000
_cell.length_c   1.000
_cell.angle_alpha   90.00
_cell.angle_beta   90.00
_cell.angle_gamma   90.00
#
_symmetry.space_group_name_H-M   'P 1'
#
loop_
_entity.id
_entity.type
_entity.pdbx_description
1 polymer ?
#
loop_
_entity_poly.entity_id
_entity_poly.type
_entity_poly.pdbx_seq_one_letter_code
_entity_poly.pdbx_strand_id
1 'polypeptide(L)'
;MGYDLHIVRGANRYENPAHQIPADEWQRYIKSDPELTLAPENGPHFALWSGPSEYPEPWLDWFQGTIYSKNPDSGIITKMLQIAQQLGAQVRGDDGEIYSSPTESHHDD
;
A
#
# COMPACT_ATOMS: atom_id res chain seq x y z
N MET A 1 3.28 -18.39 -6.23
CA MET A 1 3.93 -17.20 -6.78
C MET A 1 3.45 -15.95 -6.06
N GLY A 2 4.38 -15.12 -5.64
CA GLY A 2 4.02 -13.87 -5.01
C GLY A 2 3.69 -12.81 -6.04
N TYR A 3 2.69 -12.02 -5.78
CA TYR A 3 2.33 -10.87 -6.59
C TYR A 3 2.10 -9.71 -5.65
N ASP A 4 2.94 -8.71 -5.73
CA ASP A 4 2.90 -7.59 -4.81
C ASP A 4 2.27 -6.38 -5.47
N LEU A 5 1.45 -5.67 -4.72
CA LEU A 5 1.00 -4.33 -5.09
C LEU A 5 1.63 -3.33 -4.14
N HIS A 6 1.93 -2.15 -4.68
CA HIS A 6 2.63 -1.10 -3.95
C HIS A 6 1.87 0.21 -4.05
N ILE A 7 1.82 0.93 -2.95
CA ILE A 7 1.38 2.33 -2.94
C ILE A 7 2.64 3.16 -3.11
N VAL A 8 2.72 3.88 -4.22
CA VAL A 8 3.93 4.65 -4.57
C VAL A 8 3.59 6.08 -4.90
N ARG A 9 4.51 6.97 -4.60
CA ARG A 9 4.40 8.38 -4.92
C ARG A 9 5.37 8.66 -6.06
N GLY A 10 4.83 9.00 -7.23
CA GLY A 10 5.64 9.21 -8.42
C GLY A 10 5.92 7.94 -9.19
N ALA A 11 6.57 8.08 -10.36
CA ALA A 11 6.76 6.98 -11.29
C ALA A 11 7.91 6.06 -10.92
N ASN A 12 8.96 6.62 -10.29
CA ASN A 12 10.17 5.84 -9.98
C ASN A 12 10.75 6.28 -8.65
N ARG A 13 10.48 5.49 -7.61
CA ARG A 13 10.94 5.79 -6.26
C ARG A 13 12.47 5.69 -6.11
N TYR A 14 13.12 4.92 -6.98
CA TYR A 14 14.55 4.71 -6.89
C TYR A 14 15.34 5.90 -7.45
N GLU A 15 14.76 6.63 -8.39
CA GLU A 15 15.46 7.74 -9.02
C GLU A 15 15.32 9.05 -8.25
N ASN A 16 14.20 9.22 -7.53
CA ASN A 16 13.94 10.49 -6.86
C ASN A 16 13.42 10.26 -5.44
N PRO A 17 14.27 10.48 -4.43
CA PRO A 17 13.85 10.31 -3.03
C PRO A 17 12.64 11.17 -2.63
N ALA A 18 12.39 12.26 -3.34
CA ALA A 18 11.22 13.11 -3.05
C ALA A 18 9.91 12.39 -3.40
N HIS A 19 9.98 11.33 -4.21
CA HIS A 19 8.81 10.54 -4.55
C HIS A 19 8.56 9.38 -3.58
N GLN A 20 9.40 9.26 -2.54
CA GLN A 20 9.19 8.22 -1.54
C GLN A 20 8.20 8.69 -0.48
N ILE A 21 7.47 7.73 0.08
CA ILE A 21 6.61 7.99 1.24
C ILE A 21 7.47 7.77 2.48
N PRO A 22 7.69 8.80 3.30
CA PRO A 22 8.50 8.59 4.51
C PRO A 22 7.82 7.64 5.50
N ALA A 23 8.63 6.88 6.24
CA ALA A 23 8.11 5.94 7.23
C ALA A 23 7.26 6.65 8.30
N ASP A 24 7.67 7.84 8.73
CA ASP A 24 6.93 8.59 9.74
C ASP A 24 5.58 9.08 9.21
N GLU A 25 5.49 9.38 7.93
CA GLU A 25 4.20 9.73 7.32
C GLU A 25 3.26 8.53 7.33
N TRP A 26 3.77 7.34 7.02
CA TRP A 26 2.99 6.12 7.09
C TRP A 26 2.49 5.86 8.52
N GLN A 27 3.36 6.04 9.50
CA GLN A 27 2.96 5.84 10.89
C GLN A 27 1.91 6.85 11.35
N ARG A 28 2.03 8.09 10.92
CA ARG A 28 1.00 9.09 11.21
C ARG A 28 -0.34 8.72 10.57
N TYR A 29 -0.29 8.21 9.35
CA TYR A 29 -1.51 7.77 8.67
C TYR A 29 -2.19 6.64 9.44
N ILE A 30 -1.41 5.64 9.86
CA ILE A 30 -1.96 4.51 10.64
C ILE A 30 -2.69 5.02 11.88
N LYS A 31 -2.11 5.97 12.58
CA LYS A 31 -2.74 6.53 13.78
C LYS A 31 -4.04 7.26 13.50
N SER A 32 -4.20 7.77 12.28
CA SER A 32 -5.39 8.51 11.90
C SER A 32 -6.50 7.61 11.34
N ASP A 33 -6.18 6.35 11.03
CA ASP A 33 -7.11 5.44 10.37
C ASP A 33 -7.56 4.37 11.36
N PRO A 34 -8.84 4.40 11.78
CA PRO A 34 -9.32 3.46 12.80
C PRO A 34 -9.32 2.00 12.35
N GLU A 35 -9.19 1.74 11.05
CA GLU A 35 -9.15 0.38 10.52
C GLU A 35 -7.75 -0.23 10.53
N LEU A 36 -6.72 0.56 10.84
CA LEU A 36 -5.34 0.09 10.83
C LEU A 36 -4.77 0.05 12.24
N THR A 37 -4.04 -1.02 12.53
CA THR A 37 -3.40 -1.20 13.84
C THR A 37 -1.97 -1.69 13.62
N LEU A 38 -1.00 -1.00 14.21
CA LEU A 38 0.40 -1.47 14.16
C LEU A 38 0.54 -2.81 14.86
N ALA A 39 1.30 -3.70 14.23
CA ALA A 39 1.63 -5.02 14.77
C ALA A 39 3.15 -5.13 14.88
N PRO A 40 3.76 -4.52 15.91
CA PRO A 40 5.22 -4.43 16.01
C PRO A 40 5.91 -5.79 16.11
N GLU A 41 5.20 -6.83 16.52
CA GLU A 41 5.75 -8.18 16.52
C GLU A 41 6.09 -8.67 15.12
N ASN A 42 5.49 -8.09 14.08
CA ASN A 42 5.75 -8.47 12.69
C ASN A 42 6.68 -7.48 11.98
N GLY A 43 6.99 -6.35 12.61
CA GLY A 43 7.86 -5.34 12.05
C GLY A 43 7.48 -3.94 12.50
N PRO A 44 8.43 -2.99 12.45
CA PRO A 44 8.20 -1.64 13.00
C PRO A 44 7.15 -0.84 12.22
N HIS A 45 6.87 -1.21 10.97
CA HIS A 45 5.92 -0.47 10.12
C HIS A 45 4.78 -1.35 9.62
N PHE A 46 4.66 -2.55 10.16
CA PHE A 46 3.67 -3.54 9.74
C PHE A 46 2.33 -3.19 10.38
N ALA A 47 1.27 -3.12 9.56
CA ALA A 47 -0.06 -2.79 10.04
C ALA A 47 -1.06 -3.88 9.64
N LEU A 48 -1.96 -4.19 10.55
CA LEU A 48 -3.10 -5.07 10.27
C LEU A 48 -4.31 -4.22 9.93
N TRP A 49 -5.09 -4.71 8.97
CA TRP A 49 -6.32 -4.04 8.53
C TRP A 49 -7.53 -4.85 8.99
N SER A 50 -8.52 -4.16 9.55
CA SER A 50 -9.72 -4.80 10.10
C SER A 50 -10.86 -4.91 9.11
N GLY A 51 -10.68 -4.45 7.88
CA GLY A 51 -11.75 -4.44 6.89
C GLY A 51 -12.01 -5.79 6.23
N PRO A 52 -12.98 -5.85 5.31
CA PRO A 52 -13.37 -7.13 4.70
C PRO A 52 -12.32 -7.65 3.74
N SER A 53 -11.83 -8.86 3.99
CA SER A 53 -10.83 -9.53 3.18
C SER A 53 -11.05 -11.04 3.30
N GLU A 54 -10.58 -11.77 2.28
CA GLU A 54 -10.57 -13.23 2.33
C GLU A 54 -9.53 -13.76 3.32
N TYR A 55 -8.54 -12.93 3.66
CA TYR A 55 -7.49 -13.33 4.60
C TYR A 55 -7.92 -13.04 6.02
N PRO A 56 -7.56 -13.92 6.98
CA PRO A 56 -7.91 -13.69 8.38
C PRO A 56 -7.20 -12.49 8.99
N GLU A 57 -5.98 -12.18 8.49
CA GLU A 57 -5.20 -11.05 9.01
C GLU A 57 -4.60 -10.27 7.85
N PRO A 58 -5.42 -9.52 7.10
CA PRO A 58 -4.89 -8.72 5.99
C PRO A 58 -3.96 -7.63 6.52
N TRP A 59 -2.88 -7.39 5.77
CA TRP A 59 -1.82 -6.50 6.29
C TRP A 59 -1.26 -5.61 5.19
N LEU A 60 -0.62 -4.54 5.65
CA LEU A 60 0.13 -3.59 4.82
C LEU A 60 1.43 -3.29 5.54
N ASP A 61 2.53 -3.20 4.80
CA ASP A 61 3.82 -2.89 5.37
C ASP A 61 4.49 -1.77 4.57
N TRP A 62 5.48 -1.15 5.18
CA TRP A 62 6.25 -0.09 4.53
C TRP A 62 7.67 -0.58 4.31
N PHE A 63 8.21 -0.35 3.09
CA PHE A 63 9.58 -0.72 2.78
C PHE A 63 10.13 0.20 1.69
N GLN A 64 11.24 0.82 1.97
CA GLN A 64 11.98 1.65 1.01
C GLN A 64 11.09 2.68 0.29
N GLY A 65 10.26 3.37 1.05
CA GLY A 65 9.46 4.46 0.51
C GLY A 65 8.15 4.05 -0.12
N THR A 66 7.76 2.79 -0.01
CA THR A 66 6.47 2.32 -0.52
C THR A 66 5.71 1.54 0.54
N ILE A 67 4.39 1.50 0.38
CA ILE A 67 3.53 0.67 1.21
C ILE A 67 3.07 -0.48 0.33
N TYR A 68 3.13 -1.71 0.81
CA TYR A 68 2.86 -2.86 -0.04
C TYR A 68 2.07 -3.94 0.70
N SER A 69 1.51 -4.85 -0.08
CA SER A 69 0.94 -6.09 0.42
C SER A 69 1.16 -7.18 -0.62
N LYS A 70 1.17 -8.44 -0.19
CA LYS A 70 1.39 -9.60 -1.07
C LYS A 70 0.07 -10.25 -1.41
N ASN A 71 -0.11 -10.57 -2.69
CA ASN A 71 -1.30 -11.24 -3.20
C ASN A 71 -2.58 -10.63 -2.64
N PRO A 72 -2.73 -9.29 -2.73
CA PRO A 72 -3.91 -8.66 -2.14
C PRO A 72 -5.18 -9.08 -2.87
N ASP A 73 -6.23 -9.35 -2.09
CA ASP A 73 -7.55 -9.59 -2.65
C ASP A 73 -8.22 -8.24 -2.97
N SER A 74 -9.42 -8.28 -3.53
CA SER A 74 -10.11 -7.05 -3.92
C SER A 74 -10.37 -6.13 -2.74
N GLY A 75 -10.59 -6.68 -1.54
CA GLY A 75 -10.79 -5.87 -0.35
C GLY A 75 -9.54 -5.07 0.01
N ILE A 76 -8.38 -5.75 0.01
CA ILE A 76 -7.12 -5.09 0.31
C ILE A 76 -6.79 -4.05 -0.75
N ILE A 77 -7.03 -4.37 -2.03
CA ILE A 77 -6.77 -3.41 -3.12
C ILE A 77 -7.64 -2.16 -2.95
N THR A 78 -8.90 -2.33 -2.59
CA THR A 78 -9.79 -1.20 -2.33
C THR A 78 -9.22 -0.32 -1.22
N LYS A 79 -8.74 -0.94 -0.14
CA LYS A 79 -8.13 -0.20 0.96
C LYS A 79 -6.85 0.51 0.51
N MET A 80 -6.03 -0.15 -0.30
CA MET A 80 -4.80 0.47 -0.82
C MET A 80 -5.12 1.70 -1.67
N LEU A 81 -6.15 1.64 -2.49
CA LEU A 81 -6.59 2.79 -3.30
C LEU A 81 -7.04 3.95 -2.41
N GLN A 82 -7.74 3.65 -1.34
CA GLN A 82 -8.16 4.65 -0.36
C GLN A 82 -6.97 5.35 0.29
N ILE A 83 -6.00 4.55 0.73
CA ILE A 83 -4.78 5.06 1.36
C ILE A 83 -3.99 5.91 0.36
N ALA A 84 -3.85 5.42 -0.88
CA ALA A 84 -3.13 6.14 -1.92
C ALA A 84 -3.75 7.51 -2.16
N GLN A 85 -5.06 7.59 -2.20
CA GLN A 85 -5.76 8.86 -2.38
C GLN A 85 -5.43 9.84 -1.25
N GLN A 86 -5.37 9.35 -0.01
CA GLN A 86 -5.06 10.19 1.12
C GLN A 86 -3.60 10.66 1.15
N LEU A 87 -2.70 9.86 0.60
CA LEU A 87 -1.27 10.16 0.60
C LEU A 87 -0.78 10.81 -0.70
N GLY A 88 -1.69 11.11 -1.64
CA GLY A 88 -1.29 11.67 -2.92
C GLY A 88 -0.42 10.70 -3.72
N ALA A 89 -0.80 9.42 -3.72
CA ALA A 89 0.00 8.34 -4.30
C ALA A 89 -0.85 7.50 -5.24
N GLN A 90 -0.24 6.47 -5.81
CA GLN A 90 -0.90 5.54 -6.73
C GLN A 90 -0.66 4.10 -6.27
N VAL A 91 -1.55 3.20 -6.66
CA VAL A 91 -1.35 1.77 -6.45
C VAL A 91 -0.81 1.18 -7.75
N ARG A 92 0.36 0.56 -7.68
CA ARG A 92 1.05 -0.04 -8.84
C ARG A 92 1.38 -1.49 -8.57
N GLY A 93 1.30 -2.29 -9.63
CA GLY A 93 1.73 -3.69 -9.58
C GLY A 93 3.19 -3.85 -9.97
N ASP A 94 3.66 -5.10 -9.94
CA ASP A 94 5.06 -5.43 -10.24
C ASP A 94 5.44 -5.16 -11.70
N ASP A 95 4.46 -5.17 -12.60
CA ASP A 95 4.71 -4.90 -14.03
C ASP A 95 4.52 -3.43 -14.38
N GLY A 96 4.36 -2.58 -13.38
CA GLY A 96 4.19 -1.15 -13.59
C GLY A 96 2.77 -0.72 -13.90
N GLU A 97 1.80 -1.66 -13.85
CA GLU A 97 0.39 -1.28 -14.07
C GLU A 97 -0.11 -0.43 -12.91
N ILE A 98 -0.98 0.52 -13.23
CA ILE A 98 -1.60 1.42 -12.26
C ILE A 98 -3.03 0.97 -12.04
N TYR A 99 -3.42 0.77 -10.80
CA TYR A 99 -4.78 0.36 -10.45
C TYR A 99 -5.67 1.57 -10.23
N SER A 100 -6.85 1.55 -10.86
CA SER A 100 -7.89 2.56 -10.65
C SER A 100 -9.07 1.98 -9.86
N SER A 101 -9.18 0.64 -9.84
CA SER A 101 -10.16 -0.08 -9.02
C SER A 101 -9.60 -1.46 -8.74
N PRO A 102 -10.24 -2.27 -7.86
CA PRO A 102 -9.73 -3.61 -7.56
C PRO A 102 -9.63 -4.53 -8.77
N THR A 103 -10.41 -4.25 -9.82
CA THR A 103 -10.45 -5.11 -11.00
C THR A 103 -9.93 -4.45 -12.26
N GLU A 104 -9.52 -3.18 -12.19
CA GLU A 104 -9.10 -2.42 -13.37
C GLU A 104 -7.73 -1.83 -13.17
N SER A 105 -6.84 -2.10 -14.11
CA SER A 105 -5.51 -1.52 -14.12
C SER A 105 -5.14 -1.14 -15.55
N HIS A 106 -4.16 -0.25 -15.67
CA HIS A 106 -3.65 0.17 -16.98
C HIS A 106 -2.18 0.49 -16.84
N HIS A 107 -1.50 0.55 -17.99
CA HIS A 107 -0.10 0.92 -18.01
C HIS A 107 0.03 2.42 -18.31
N ASP A 108 1.01 3.01 -17.65
CA ASP A 108 1.36 4.42 -17.85
C ASP A 108 2.40 4.48 -18.96
N ASP A 109 1.95 4.83 -20.15
CA ASP A 109 2.84 4.93 -21.33
C ASP A 109 3.52 6.27 -21.40
#